data_96b93febddec1a0884fae99e40fe8a77
#
_entry.id   96b93febddec1a0884fae99e40fe8a77
#
_cell.length_a   1.000
_cell.length_b   1.000
_cell.length_c   1.000
_cell.angle_alpha   90.00
_cell.angle_beta   90.00
_cell.angle_gamma   90.00
#
_symmetry.space_group_name_H-M   'P 1'
#
loop_
_entity.id
_entity.type
_entity.pdbx_description
1 polymer ?
#
loop_
_entity_poly.entity_id
_entity_poly.type
_entity_poly.pdbx_seq_one_letter_code
_entity_poly.pdbx_strand_id
1 'polypeptide(L)'
;MAMFKKIAAAGVFSFSAAADAAQTLRVGSLTVYAPFEYVNSQNGEYEGFDMDLIREIGRRKGFDVQIISMTLDGLVPALVSGNIDAAVSALTITPERAEKVDFTKPYLNAGLTVMTTKENAPKIKSVKDLENKLLCAEIGSSGALVMKRIPGTTVRTFNSAADAFLELNKGGCFAMLNDGPVNKYFLTQKASKSMNLTALDFVVSDDFYGMAVQKGNKKLLKELDDALDEMRADGTFQKIYDKWFGDVK
;
A
#
# COMPACT_ATOMS: atom_id res chain seq x y z
N MET A 1 -14.95 -80.01 29.55
CA MET A 1 -13.72 -79.23 29.49
C MET A 1 -13.82 -78.25 28.29
N ALA A 2 -14.35 -77.04 28.53
CA ALA A 2 -14.66 -76.05 27.50
C ALA A 2 -13.63 -74.94 27.62
N MET A 3 -12.88 -74.72 26.53
CA MET A 3 -11.78 -73.78 26.41
C MET A 3 -12.33 -72.43 25.86
N PHE A 4 -12.41 -71.41 26.72
CA PHE A 4 -12.79 -70.03 26.30
C PHE A 4 -11.60 -69.34 25.61
N LYS A 5 -11.72 -69.02 24.31
CA LYS A 5 -10.79 -68.13 23.60
C LYS A 5 -11.17 -66.68 23.89
N LYS A 6 -10.27 -65.90 24.51
CA LYS A 6 -10.37 -64.46 24.63
C LYS A 6 -9.99 -63.79 23.29
N ILE A 7 -10.92 -63.06 22.68
CA ILE A 7 -10.65 -62.19 21.54
C ILE A 7 -10.31 -60.83 22.11
N ALA A 8 -9.04 -60.39 21.89
CA ALA A 8 -8.62 -59.03 22.20
C ALA A 8 -9.01 -58.10 21.01
N ALA A 9 -9.92 -57.19 21.25
CA ALA A 9 -10.26 -56.14 20.28
C ALA A 9 -9.21 -55.02 20.38
N ALA A 10 -8.38 -54.88 19.36
CA ALA A 10 -7.48 -53.76 19.23
C ALA A 10 -8.28 -52.54 18.70
N GLY A 11 -8.52 -51.56 19.57
CA GLY A 11 -9.13 -50.29 19.19
C GLY A 11 -8.15 -49.47 18.38
N VAL A 12 -8.43 -49.25 17.10
CA VAL A 12 -7.70 -48.31 16.24
C VAL A 12 -8.21 -46.91 16.60
N PHE A 13 -7.41 -46.13 17.34
CA PHE A 13 -7.63 -44.71 17.53
C PHE A 13 -7.20 -43.96 16.26
N SER A 14 -8.17 -43.62 15.41
CA SER A 14 -7.94 -42.69 14.31
C SER A 14 -7.80 -41.28 14.88
N PHE A 15 -6.56 -40.77 14.94
CA PHE A 15 -6.32 -39.35 15.15
C PHE A 15 -6.75 -38.62 13.88
N SER A 16 -7.96 -38.02 13.88
CA SER A 16 -8.37 -37.05 12.90
C SER A 16 -7.62 -35.75 13.22
N ALA A 17 -6.56 -35.43 12.47
CA ALA A 17 -5.97 -34.11 12.50
C ALA A 17 -7.03 -33.16 11.92
N ALA A 18 -7.71 -32.43 12.78
CA ALA A 18 -8.47 -31.26 12.34
C ALA A 18 -7.45 -30.31 11.70
N ALA A 19 -7.50 -30.16 10.38
CA ALA A 19 -6.79 -29.08 9.72
C ALA A 19 -7.39 -27.77 10.29
N ASP A 20 -6.63 -27.04 11.11
CA ASP A 20 -7.02 -25.70 11.52
C ASP A 20 -7.30 -24.89 10.26
N ALA A 21 -8.54 -24.46 10.09
CA ALA A 21 -8.89 -23.57 9.00
C ALA A 21 -8.06 -22.28 9.14
N ALA A 22 -7.37 -21.91 8.08
CA ALA A 22 -6.55 -20.70 8.07
C ALA A 22 -7.38 -19.50 8.54
N GLN A 23 -6.85 -18.73 9.47
CA GLN A 23 -7.52 -17.53 9.97
C GLN A 23 -7.63 -16.52 8.84
N THR A 24 -8.84 -16.05 8.53
CA THR A 24 -9.04 -14.98 7.54
C THR A 24 -8.44 -13.67 8.05
N LEU A 25 -7.62 -13.03 7.22
CA LEU A 25 -7.06 -11.70 7.43
C LEU A 25 -7.71 -10.73 6.44
N ARG A 26 -8.58 -9.85 6.93
CA ARG A 26 -9.25 -8.83 6.12
C ARG A 26 -8.30 -7.65 5.92
N VAL A 27 -7.87 -7.43 4.68
CA VAL A 27 -6.87 -6.42 4.32
C VAL A 27 -7.52 -5.32 3.48
N GLY A 28 -7.60 -4.11 4.03
CA GLY A 28 -8.04 -2.93 3.29
C GLY A 28 -6.94 -2.41 2.36
N SER A 29 -7.31 -2.07 1.12
CA SER A 29 -6.38 -1.55 0.12
C SER A 29 -7.09 -0.65 -0.89
N LEU A 30 -6.41 0.36 -1.42
CA LEU A 30 -6.96 1.31 -2.39
C LEU A 30 -7.21 0.68 -3.78
N THR A 31 -6.47 -0.32 -4.18
CA THR A 31 -6.60 -1.11 -5.42
C THR A 31 -6.64 -0.35 -6.76
N VAL A 32 -6.20 0.90 -6.79
CA VAL A 32 -6.05 1.76 -7.98
C VAL A 32 -4.73 2.56 -7.98
N TYR A 33 -3.74 2.10 -7.20
CA TYR A 33 -2.47 2.81 -6.96
C TYR A 33 -1.25 2.01 -7.45
N ALA A 34 -1.18 1.81 -8.76
CA ALA A 34 -0.05 1.08 -9.37
C ALA A 34 1.28 1.85 -9.20
N PRO A 35 2.40 1.15 -8.94
CA PRO A 35 2.59 -0.31 -9.02
C PRO A 35 2.37 -1.05 -7.69
N PHE A 36 1.81 -0.41 -6.64
CA PHE A 36 1.65 -1.00 -5.31
C PHE A 36 0.43 -1.90 -5.19
N GLU A 37 -0.75 -1.41 -5.59
CA GLU A 37 -2.02 -2.13 -5.55
C GLU A 37 -2.96 -1.65 -6.65
N TYR A 38 -3.39 -2.55 -7.51
CA TYR A 38 -4.33 -2.24 -8.58
C TYR A 38 -5.08 -3.50 -9.02
N VAL A 39 -6.21 -3.30 -9.71
CA VAL A 39 -6.94 -4.36 -10.38
C VAL A 39 -6.35 -4.54 -11.77
N ASN A 40 -5.86 -5.73 -12.09
CA ASN A 40 -5.48 -6.08 -13.45
C ASN A 40 -6.74 -6.19 -14.33
N SER A 41 -6.84 -5.33 -15.33
CA SER A 41 -8.03 -5.25 -16.21
C SER A 41 -8.23 -6.48 -17.11
N GLN A 42 -7.24 -7.37 -17.24
CA GLN A 42 -7.32 -8.56 -18.09
C GLN A 42 -7.94 -9.75 -17.36
N ASN A 43 -7.66 -9.91 -16.05
CA ASN A 43 -8.09 -11.07 -15.27
C ASN A 43 -8.92 -10.70 -14.04
N GLY A 44 -9.04 -9.41 -13.68
CA GLY A 44 -9.75 -8.94 -12.50
C GLY A 44 -9.03 -9.17 -11.17
N GLU A 45 -7.79 -9.66 -11.20
CA GLU A 45 -7.01 -9.95 -10.00
C GLU A 45 -6.40 -8.67 -9.40
N TYR A 46 -6.26 -8.65 -8.09
CA TYR A 46 -5.48 -7.62 -7.39
C TYR A 46 -3.99 -7.91 -7.56
N GLU A 47 -3.26 -6.98 -8.14
CA GLU A 47 -1.82 -7.08 -8.39
C GLU A 47 -1.09 -5.87 -7.79
N GLY A 48 0.23 -5.99 -7.63
CA GLY A 48 1.08 -4.93 -7.15
C GLY A 48 2.07 -5.40 -6.09
N PHE A 49 3.01 -4.52 -5.77
CA PHE A 49 4.04 -4.80 -4.77
C PHE A 49 3.45 -5.13 -3.41
N ASP A 50 2.49 -4.34 -2.93
CA ASP A 50 1.81 -4.54 -1.66
C ASP A 50 0.96 -5.82 -1.65
N MET A 51 0.36 -6.16 -2.80
CA MET A 51 -0.42 -7.38 -2.95
C MET A 51 0.46 -8.63 -2.88
N ASP A 52 1.64 -8.59 -3.49
CA ASP A 52 2.61 -9.70 -3.40
C ASP A 52 3.16 -9.82 -1.98
N LEU A 53 3.47 -8.70 -1.30
CA LEU A 53 3.94 -8.70 0.08
C LEU A 53 2.93 -9.34 1.02
N ILE A 54 1.68 -8.89 1.00
CA ILE A 54 0.68 -9.37 1.96
C ILE A 54 0.27 -10.82 1.71
N ARG A 55 0.24 -11.27 0.45
CA ARG A 55 0.00 -12.68 0.13
C ARG A 55 1.13 -13.58 0.63
N GLU A 56 2.38 -13.15 0.46
CA GLU A 56 3.53 -13.91 0.98
C GLU A 56 3.54 -13.94 2.51
N ILE A 57 3.17 -12.84 3.17
CA ILE A 57 2.97 -12.80 4.63
C ILE A 57 1.88 -13.79 5.04
N GLY A 58 0.74 -13.78 4.34
CA GLY A 58 -0.36 -14.72 4.59
C GLY A 58 0.10 -16.17 4.49
N ARG A 59 0.83 -16.51 3.42
CA ARG A 59 1.41 -17.84 3.24
C ARG A 59 2.33 -18.28 4.38
N ARG A 60 3.18 -17.36 4.90
CA ARG A 60 4.14 -17.64 5.99
C ARG A 60 3.45 -17.79 7.34
N LYS A 61 2.46 -16.97 7.60
CA LYS A 61 1.80 -16.92 8.92
C LYS A 61 0.49 -17.71 8.98
N GLY A 62 0.10 -18.40 7.89
CA GLY A 62 -1.10 -19.24 7.84
C GLY A 62 -2.39 -18.42 7.79
N PHE A 63 -2.37 -17.22 7.23
CA PHE A 63 -3.58 -16.42 7.00
C PHE A 63 -4.19 -16.68 5.62
N ASP A 64 -5.52 -16.74 5.57
CA ASP A 64 -6.30 -16.58 4.34
C ASP A 64 -6.53 -15.08 4.10
N VAL A 65 -5.77 -14.48 3.16
CA VAL A 65 -5.79 -13.04 2.91
C VAL A 65 -6.96 -12.65 2.02
N GLN A 66 -7.89 -11.88 2.59
CA GLN A 66 -9.02 -11.30 1.87
C GLN A 66 -8.79 -9.80 1.63
N ILE A 67 -8.60 -9.40 0.37
CA ILE A 67 -8.45 -7.99 0.00
C ILE A 67 -9.82 -7.32 -0.06
N ILE A 68 -9.97 -6.20 0.65
CA ILE A 68 -11.17 -5.35 0.67
C ILE A 68 -10.81 -4.00 0.05
N SER A 69 -11.31 -3.76 -1.17
CA SER A 69 -11.08 -2.51 -1.88
C SER A 69 -11.82 -1.36 -1.21
N MET A 70 -11.12 -0.25 -0.95
CA MET A 70 -11.71 0.96 -0.35
C MET A 70 -10.89 2.19 -0.69
N THR A 71 -11.41 3.38 -0.37
CA THR A 71 -10.69 4.64 -0.56
C THR A 71 -9.56 4.81 0.47
N LEU A 72 -8.51 5.56 0.12
CA LEU A 72 -7.35 5.79 1.00
C LEU A 72 -7.76 6.41 2.34
N ASP A 73 -8.64 7.40 2.32
CA ASP A 73 -9.16 8.07 3.52
C ASP A 73 -10.08 7.18 4.38
N GLY A 74 -10.61 6.10 3.79
CA GLY A 74 -11.41 5.07 4.47
C GLY A 74 -10.60 4.05 5.27
N LEU A 75 -9.31 3.85 4.98
CA LEU A 75 -8.49 2.78 5.58
C LEU A 75 -8.34 2.91 7.10
N VAL A 76 -7.94 4.08 7.59
CA VAL A 76 -7.77 4.31 9.04
C VAL A 76 -9.08 4.21 9.80
N PRO A 77 -10.19 4.83 9.37
CA PRO A 77 -11.51 4.60 9.96
C PRO A 77 -11.94 3.13 9.99
N ALA A 78 -11.69 2.36 8.92
CA ALA A 78 -12.03 0.95 8.85
C ALA A 78 -11.23 0.09 9.83
N LEU A 79 -9.94 0.40 10.05
CA LEU A 79 -9.12 -0.22 11.10
C LEU A 79 -9.66 0.09 12.51
N VAL A 80 -9.96 1.37 12.78
CA VAL A 80 -10.48 1.81 14.09
C VAL A 80 -11.81 1.13 14.41
N SER A 81 -12.70 0.96 13.43
CA SER A 81 -13.99 0.30 13.60
C SER A 81 -13.93 -1.24 13.58
N GLY A 82 -12.77 -1.84 13.25
CA GLY A 82 -12.61 -3.29 13.14
C GLY A 82 -13.25 -3.91 11.89
N ASN A 83 -13.57 -3.11 10.87
CA ASN A 83 -14.09 -3.61 9.59
C ASN A 83 -13.00 -4.32 8.78
N ILE A 84 -11.74 -3.95 8.97
CA ILE A 84 -10.55 -4.61 8.44
C ILE A 84 -9.57 -4.91 9.57
N ASP A 85 -8.71 -5.90 9.39
CA ASP A 85 -7.71 -6.32 10.37
C ASP A 85 -6.36 -5.64 10.12
N ALA A 86 -6.03 -5.41 8.85
CA ALA A 86 -4.83 -4.69 8.42
C ALA A 86 -5.14 -3.77 7.24
N ALA A 87 -4.36 -2.70 7.08
CA ALA A 87 -4.33 -1.88 5.87
C ALA A 87 -2.96 -1.99 5.22
N VAL A 88 -2.94 -2.38 3.93
CA VAL A 88 -1.74 -2.52 3.10
C VAL A 88 -2.04 -1.83 1.78
N SER A 89 -1.50 -0.62 1.61
CA SER A 89 -1.94 0.28 0.54
C SER A 89 -1.00 1.47 0.36
N ALA A 90 0.31 1.21 0.19
CA ALA A 90 1.32 2.26 0.12
C ALA A 90 1.12 3.33 1.22
N LEU A 91 0.68 2.88 2.41
CA LEU A 91 0.20 3.77 3.46
C LEU A 91 1.34 4.41 4.22
N THR A 92 1.54 5.70 4.01
CA THR A 92 2.58 6.48 4.69
C THR A 92 2.37 6.51 6.19
N ILE A 93 3.43 6.24 6.94
CA ILE A 93 3.48 6.40 8.38
C ILE A 93 3.53 7.91 8.68
N THR A 94 2.40 8.48 9.13
CA THR A 94 2.36 9.88 9.59
C THR A 94 2.03 9.96 11.08
N PRO A 95 2.46 11.03 11.80
CA PRO A 95 2.10 11.21 13.19
C PRO A 95 0.58 11.14 13.42
N GLU A 96 -0.20 11.79 12.54
CA GLU A 96 -1.65 11.85 12.67
C GLU A 96 -2.32 10.47 12.52
N ARG A 97 -1.77 9.61 11.66
CA ARG A 97 -2.23 8.22 11.50
C ARG A 97 -1.78 7.35 12.67
N ALA A 98 -0.51 7.52 13.11
CA ALA A 98 0.08 6.75 14.21
C ALA A 98 -0.59 7.01 15.57
N GLU A 99 -1.29 8.12 15.74
CA GLU A 99 -2.15 8.34 16.91
C GLU A 99 -3.34 7.37 16.96
N LYS A 100 -3.86 6.96 15.80
CA LYS A 100 -5.10 6.18 15.67
C LYS A 100 -4.89 4.68 15.44
N VAL A 101 -3.78 4.31 14.81
CA VAL A 101 -3.43 2.93 14.45
C VAL A 101 -1.99 2.62 14.82
N ASP A 102 -1.62 1.34 14.85
CA ASP A 102 -0.22 0.94 14.97
C ASP A 102 0.32 0.54 13.59
N PHE A 103 1.57 0.91 13.30
CA PHE A 103 2.25 0.58 12.07
C PHE A 103 3.35 -0.45 12.30
N THR A 104 3.59 -1.31 11.31
CA THR A 104 4.79 -2.12 11.22
C THR A 104 6.05 -1.25 11.10
N LYS A 105 7.22 -1.85 11.22
CA LYS A 105 8.45 -1.26 10.70
C LYS A 105 8.23 -0.83 9.25
N PRO A 106 8.83 0.28 8.82
CA PRO A 106 8.68 0.72 7.43
C PRO A 106 9.24 -0.33 6.47
N TYR A 107 8.49 -0.61 5.40
CA TYR A 107 8.94 -1.56 4.39
C TYR A 107 9.53 -0.87 3.14
N LEU A 108 9.16 0.37 2.86
CA LEU A 108 9.66 1.16 1.73
C LEU A 108 9.76 2.63 2.11
N ASN A 109 10.75 3.36 1.55
CA ASN A 109 10.76 4.82 1.49
C ASN A 109 10.45 5.23 0.04
N ALA A 110 9.24 5.73 -0.21
CA ALA A 110 8.82 6.17 -1.53
C ALA A 110 9.31 7.57 -1.86
N GLY A 111 9.40 8.45 -0.88
CA GLY A 111 9.68 9.86 -1.06
C GLY A 111 8.59 10.60 -1.84
N LEU A 112 8.17 11.77 -1.37
CA LEU A 112 7.28 12.65 -2.13
C LEU A 112 8.08 13.41 -3.19
N THR A 113 7.58 13.39 -4.43
CA THR A 113 8.13 14.13 -5.56
C THR A 113 7.06 15.01 -6.20
N VAL A 114 7.46 15.91 -7.07
CA VAL A 114 6.53 16.82 -7.76
C VAL A 114 6.17 16.26 -9.13
N MET A 115 4.88 16.06 -9.39
CA MET A 115 4.33 15.89 -10.72
C MET A 115 3.75 17.22 -11.21
N THR A 116 4.07 17.61 -12.44
CA THR A 116 3.60 18.87 -13.03
C THR A 116 3.52 18.77 -14.55
N THR A 117 3.04 19.84 -15.22
CA THR A 117 3.10 19.91 -16.69
C THR A 117 4.50 20.28 -17.17
N LYS A 118 4.85 19.89 -18.41
CA LYS A 118 6.16 20.23 -19.02
C LYS A 118 6.37 21.74 -19.11
N GLU A 119 5.32 22.55 -19.26
CA GLU A 119 5.38 24.01 -19.26
C GLU A 119 5.66 24.61 -17.87
N ASN A 120 5.20 23.95 -16.80
CA ASN A 120 5.41 24.44 -15.45
C ASN A 120 6.71 23.92 -14.84
N ALA A 121 7.22 22.78 -15.30
CA ALA A 121 8.45 22.17 -14.78
C ALA A 121 9.66 23.13 -14.69
N PRO A 122 9.98 23.97 -15.71
CA PRO A 122 11.08 24.93 -15.61
C PRO A 122 10.92 25.99 -14.50
N LYS A 123 9.67 26.22 -14.04
CA LYS A 123 9.31 27.23 -13.03
C LYS A 123 9.44 26.70 -11.60
N ILE A 124 9.67 25.38 -11.41
CA ILE A 124 9.69 24.73 -10.10
C ILE A 124 11.12 24.20 -9.87
N LYS A 125 11.83 24.82 -8.94
CA LYS A 125 13.18 24.42 -8.52
C LYS A 125 13.21 23.92 -7.08
N SER A 126 12.18 24.25 -6.31
CA SER A 126 12.04 23.89 -4.90
C SER A 126 10.57 23.90 -4.50
N VAL A 127 10.27 23.40 -3.29
CA VAL A 127 8.90 23.46 -2.70
C VAL A 127 8.40 24.90 -2.58
N LYS A 128 9.28 25.89 -2.41
CA LYS A 128 8.92 27.30 -2.30
C LYS A 128 8.23 27.82 -3.57
N ASP A 129 8.53 27.28 -4.75
CA ASP A 129 7.91 27.69 -6.01
C ASP A 129 6.44 27.22 -6.14
N LEU A 130 6.00 26.38 -5.20
CA LEU A 130 4.62 25.94 -5.07
C LEU A 130 3.77 26.90 -4.21
N GLU A 131 4.35 27.87 -3.52
CA GLU A 131 3.63 28.86 -2.74
C GLU A 131 2.62 29.64 -3.59
N ASN A 132 1.45 29.92 -3.00
CA ASN A 132 0.34 30.64 -3.66
C ASN A 132 -0.17 29.96 -4.94
N LYS A 133 0.01 28.66 -5.10
CA LYS A 133 -0.47 27.88 -6.26
C LYS A 133 -1.69 27.04 -5.89
N LEU A 134 -2.49 26.73 -6.93
CA LEU A 134 -3.50 25.68 -6.85
C LEU A 134 -2.84 24.35 -7.14
N LEU A 135 -2.88 23.43 -6.19
CA LEU A 135 -2.26 22.12 -6.26
C LEU A 135 -3.33 21.02 -6.25
N CYS A 136 -3.07 19.90 -6.93
CA CYS A 136 -3.92 18.72 -6.92
C CYS A 136 -3.40 17.69 -5.92
N ALA A 137 -4.29 16.91 -5.32
CA ALA A 137 -3.95 15.79 -4.43
C ALA A 137 -5.01 14.69 -4.47
N GLU A 138 -4.63 13.49 -4.10
CA GLU A 138 -5.60 12.49 -3.67
C GLU A 138 -6.07 12.80 -2.25
N ILE A 139 -7.37 12.63 -2.00
CA ILE A 139 -7.96 12.86 -0.67
C ILE A 139 -7.32 11.93 0.37
N GLY A 140 -6.93 12.47 1.52
CA GLY A 140 -6.31 11.69 2.60
C GLY A 140 -4.84 11.34 2.39
N SER A 141 -4.20 11.68 1.25
CA SER A 141 -2.80 11.37 0.98
C SER A 141 -1.83 12.20 1.84
N SER A 142 -0.60 11.68 2.05
CA SER A 142 0.52 12.40 2.66
C SER A 142 0.87 13.65 1.86
N GLY A 143 0.86 13.57 0.53
CA GLY A 143 1.05 14.71 -0.35
C GLY A 143 0.06 15.84 -0.09
N ALA A 144 -1.24 15.53 0.13
CA ALA A 144 -2.24 16.52 0.50
C ALA A 144 -1.91 17.19 1.85
N LEU A 145 -1.43 16.43 2.83
CA LEU A 145 -1.03 16.97 4.14
C LEU A 145 0.16 17.91 4.03
N VAL A 146 1.18 17.53 3.25
CA VAL A 146 2.36 18.37 3.04
C VAL A 146 1.98 19.65 2.28
N MET A 147 1.22 19.56 1.20
CA MET A 147 0.81 20.71 0.39
C MET A 147 0.00 21.74 1.19
N LYS A 148 -0.86 21.31 2.12
CA LYS A 148 -1.61 22.22 3.01
C LYS A 148 -0.71 23.06 3.94
N ARG A 149 0.54 22.65 4.16
CA ARG A 149 1.52 23.39 4.98
C ARG A 149 2.35 24.38 4.17
N ILE A 150 2.26 24.33 2.83
CA ILE A 150 2.96 25.28 1.95
C ILE A 150 2.17 26.61 1.95
N PRO A 151 2.83 27.77 2.22
CA PRO A 151 2.13 29.04 2.37
C PRO A 151 1.30 29.43 1.14
N GLY A 152 0.06 29.87 1.37
CA GLY A 152 -0.83 30.40 0.34
C GLY A 152 -1.35 29.39 -0.68
N THR A 153 -1.05 28.09 -0.54
CA THR A 153 -1.56 27.09 -1.47
C THR A 153 -3.05 26.83 -1.26
N THR A 154 -3.74 26.53 -2.35
CA THR A 154 -5.05 25.90 -2.36
C THR A 154 -4.88 24.45 -2.83
N VAL A 155 -5.42 23.49 -2.09
CA VAL A 155 -5.34 22.07 -2.46
C VAL A 155 -6.71 21.58 -2.91
N ARG A 156 -6.81 21.19 -4.17
CA ARG A 156 -7.99 20.52 -4.74
C ARG A 156 -7.78 19.02 -4.65
N THR A 157 -8.70 18.31 -4.01
CA THR A 157 -8.58 16.86 -3.78
C THR A 157 -9.47 16.06 -4.71
N PHE A 158 -9.03 14.85 -5.05
CA PHE A 158 -9.67 13.87 -5.93
C PHE A 158 -9.73 12.51 -5.24
N ASN A 159 -10.60 11.63 -5.73
CA ASN A 159 -10.78 10.29 -5.16
C ASN A 159 -9.60 9.33 -5.46
N SER A 160 -8.80 9.66 -6.48
CA SER A 160 -7.60 8.89 -6.84
C SER A 160 -6.48 9.79 -7.34
N ALA A 161 -5.24 9.32 -7.26
CA ALA A 161 -4.09 9.98 -7.88
C ALA A 161 -4.25 10.11 -9.40
N ALA A 162 -4.87 9.11 -10.05
CA ALA A 162 -5.12 9.13 -11.49
C ALA A 162 -6.05 10.30 -11.90
N ASP A 163 -7.11 10.54 -11.14
CA ASP A 163 -8.00 11.69 -11.38
C ASP A 163 -7.27 13.03 -11.21
N ALA A 164 -6.40 13.12 -10.19
CA ALA A 164 -5.55 14.29 -9.98
C ALA A 164 -4.55 14.51 -11.14
N PHE A 165 -3.96 13.44 -11.70
CA PHE A 165 -3.11 13.53 -12.89
C PHE A 165 -3.88 14.01 -14.13
N LEU A 166 -5.12 13.54 -14.32
CA LEU A 166 -5.96 13.99 -15.42
C LEU A 166 -6.28 15.48 -15.31
N GLU A 167 -6.61 15.96 -14.12
CA GLU A 167 -6.86 17.38 -13.88
C GLU A 167 -5.60 18.22 -14.08
N LEU A 168 -4.45 17.73 -13.59
CA LEU A 168 -3.16 18.37 -13.78
C LEU A 168 -2.81 18.49 -15.28
N ASN A 169 -3.04 17.43 -16.05
CA ASN A 169 -2.79 17.43 -17.50
C ASN A 169 -3.66 18.44 -18.26
N LYS A 170 -4.87 18.72 -17.76
CA LYS A 170 -5.78 19.76 -18.32
C LYS A 170 -5.39 21.18 -17.90
N GLY A 171 -4.36 21.35 -17.05
CA GLY A 171 -3.97 22.64 -16.50
C GLY A 171 -4.86 23.14 -15.37
N GLY A 172 -5.71 22.27 -14.80
CA GLY A 172 -6.60 22.61 -13.69
C GLY A 172 -5.89 22.78 -12.36
N CYS A 173 -4.62 22.35 -12.27
CA CYS A 173 -3.72 22.58 -11.14
C CYS A 173 -2.30 22.92 -11.65
N PHE A 174 -1.51 23.56 -10.81
CA PHE A 174 -0.11 23.89 -11.13
C PHE A 174 0.84 22.70 -10.97
N ALA A 175 0.67 21.94 -9.90
CA ALA A 175 1.46 20.76 -9.57
C ALA A 175 0.70 19.84 -8.61
N MET A 176 1.27 18.65 -8.38
CA MET A 176 0.85 17.66 -7.39
C MET A 176 2.09 17.13 -6.66
N LEU A 177 2.01 16.95 -5.34
CA LEU A 177 2.96 16.13 -4.60
C LEU A 177 2.41 14.72 -4.50
N ASN A 178 3.18 13.76 -4.95
CA ASN A 178 2.81 12.35 -4.94
C ASN A 178 4.06 11.48 -4.86
N ASP A 179 3.90 10.22 -4.56
CA ASP A 179 4.98 9.27 -4.34
C ASP A 179 5.83 9.06 -5.59
N GLY A 180 7.14 9.12 -5.43
CA GLY A 180 8.09 9.05 -6.53
C GLY A 180 7.93 7.81 -7.41
N PRO A 181 7.84 6.58 -6.86
CA PRO A 181 7.61 5.37 -7.64
C PRO A 181 6.32 5.39 -8.45
N VAL A 182 5.23 5.94 -7.89
CA VAL A 182 3.94 6.05 -8.60
C VAL A 182 4.03 7.05 -9.75
N ASN A 183 4.65 8.20 -9.52
CA ASN A 183 4.89 9.20 -10.57
C ASN A 183 5.70 8.61 -11.73
N LYS A 184 6.79 7.91 -11.42
CA LYS A 184 7.65 7.24 -12.42
C LYS A 184 6.86 6.17 -13.17
N TYR A 185 6.20 5.26 -12.44
CA TYR A 185 5.40 4.20 -13.05
C TYR A 185 4.32 4.76 -13.99
N PHE A 186 3.56 5.76 -13.53
CA PHE A 186 2.54 6.41 -14.35
C PHE A 186 3.11 6.92 -15.67
N LEU A 187 4.26 7.59 -15.66
CA LEU A 187 4.91 8.13 -16.85
C LEU A 187 5.42 7.05 -17.83
N THR A 188 5.59 5.80 -17.40
CA THR A 188 5.93 4.69 -18.29
C THR A 188 4.71 4.13 -19.04
N GLN A 189 3.50 4.37 -18.54
CA GLN A 189 2.29 3.79 -19.08
C GLN A 189 1.94 4.38 -20.46
N LYS A 190 1.40 3.54 -21.35
CA LYS A 190 1.03 3.96 -22.72
C LYS A 190 0.07 5.15 -22.72
N ALA A 191 -0.89 5.15 -21.81
CA ALA A 191 -1.90 6.21 -21.68
C ALA A 191 -1.30 7.57 -21.32
N SER A 192 -0.22 7.62 -20.54
CA SER A 192 0.43 8.87 -20.12
C SER A 192 1.35 9.47 -21.18
N LYS A 193 1.77 8.69 -22.18
CA LYS A 193 2.73 9.15 -23.22
C LYS A 193 2.21 10.33 -24.05
N SER A 194 0.87 10.45 -24.22
CA SER A 194 0.23 11.58 -24.89
C SER A 194 -0.04 12.75 -23.95
N MET A 195 0.21 12.61 -22.66
CA MET A 195 -0.01 13.65 -21.67
C MET A 195 1.18 14.61 -21.59
N ASN A 196 0.88 15.83 -21.24
CA ASN A 196 1.88 16.86 -21.06
C ASN A 196 2.40 16.92 -19.62
N LEU A 197 2.67 15.75 -19.03
CA LEU A 197 3.11 15.60 -17.64
C LEU A 197 4.59 15.24 -17.55
N THR A 198 5.23 15.61 -16.45
CA THR A 198 6.57 15.22 -16.07
C THR A 198 6.72 15.20 -14.55
N ALA A 199 7.54 14.31 -14.02
CA ALA A 199 7.98 14.32 -12.64
C ALA A 199 9.29 15.10 -12.52
N LEU A 200 9.48 15.81 -11.41
CA LEU A 200 10.74 16.46 -11.09
C LEU A 200 11.62 15.53 -10.25
N ASP A 201 12.93 15.64 -10.43
CA ASP A 201 13.90 14.70 -9.85
C ASP A 201 14.25 14.97 -8.38
N PHE A 202 13.69 15.99 -7.74
CA PHE A 202 13.96 16.25 -6.33
C PHE A 202 12.89 15.68 -5.41
N VAL A 203 13.33 15.17 -4.26
CA VAL A 203 12.48 14.66 -3.21
C VAL A 203 12.09 15.80 -2.27
N VAL A 204 10.79 15.97 -2.05
CA VAL A 204 10.22 17.00 -1.16
C VAL A 204 10.32 16.59 0.30
N SER A 205 10.06 15.32 0.58
CA SER A 205 10.15 14.72 1.91
C SER A 205 10.33 13.21 1.79
N ASP A 206 10.90 12.58 2.83
CA ASP A 206 10.80 11.14 3.02
C ASP A 206 9.34 10.74 3.25
N ASP A 207 8.95 9.60 2.71
CA ASP A 207 7.61 9.06 2.82
C ASP A 207 7.70 7.54 3.02
N PHE A 208 7.73 7.15 4.29
CA PHE A 208 7.91 5.75 4.68
C PHE A 208 6.58 5.03 4.73
N TYR A 209 6.45 3.93 4.00
CA TYR A 209 5.27 3.07 4.03
C TYR A 209 5.35 2.02 5.14
N GLY A 210 4.23 1.80 5.82
CA GLY A 210 4.04 0.75 6.80
C GLY A 210 2.67 0.08 6.61
N MET A 211 2.59 -1.19 6.96
CA MET A 211 1.30 -1.85 7.11
C MET A 211 0.69 -1.40 8.43
N ALA A 212 -0.60 -1.06 8.42
CA ALA A 212 -1.27 -0.59 9.62
C ALA A 212 -2.22 -1.66 10.18
N VAL A 213 -2.33 -1.70 11.50
CA VAL A 213 -3.28 -2.54 12.24
C VAL A 213 -4.04 -1.71 13.26
N GLN A 214 -5.15 -2.22 13.77
CA GLN A 214 -5.89 -1.56 14.85
C GLN A 214 -4.97 -1.25 16.03
N LYS A 215 -5.13 -0.06 16.62
CA LYS A 215 -4.35 0.37 17.77
C LYS A 215 -4.38 -0.64 18.91
N GLY A 216 -3.20 -1.05 19.36
CA GLY A 216 -3.05 -2.05 20.43
C GLY A 216 -3.08 -3.50 19.99
N ASN A 217 -3.32 -3.81 18.72
CA ASN A 217 -3.23 -5.19 18.20
C ASN A 217 -1.77 -5.65 18.03
N LYS A 218 -1.07 -5.81 19.16
CA LYS A 218 0.36 -6.15 19.19
C LYS A 218 0.67 -7.54 18.63
N LYS A 219 -0.30 -8.48 18.70
CA LYS A 219 -0.11 -9.82 18.16
C LYS A 219 0.02 -9.77 16.64
N LEU A 220 -0.98 -9.23 15.95
CA LEU A 220 -0.95 -9.12 14.48
C LEU A 220 0.21 -8.26 14.01
N LEU A 221 0.47 -7.12 14.69
CA LEU A 221 1.61 -6.26 14.38
C LEU A 221 2.94 -7.03 14.38
N LYS A 222 3.16 -7.84 15.42
CA LYS A 222 4.37 -8.67 15.52
C LYS A 222 4.45 -9.73 14.42
N GLU A 223 3.33 -10.38 14.08
CA GLU A 223 3.28 -11.38 13.03
C GLU A 223 3.63 -10.78 11.66
N LEU A 224 3.16 -9.55 11.35
CA LEU A 224 3.50 -8.83 10.14
C LEU A 224 4.98 -8.42 10.12
N ASP A 225 5.50 -7.87 11.22
CA ASP A 225 6.90 -7.46 11.35
C ASP A 225 7.86 -8.65 11.24
N ASP A 226 7.56 -9.77 11.94
CA ASP A 226 8.37 -10.99 11.86
C ASP A 226 8.40 -11.53 10.42
N ALA A 227 7.27 -11.50 9.69
CA ALA A 227 7.22 -11.96 8.31
C ALA A 227 8.06 -11.07 7.39
N LEU A 228 7.99 -9.74 7.55
CA LEU A 228 8.82 -8.80 6.79
C LEU A 228 10.32 -9.03 7.06
N ASP A 229 10.70 -9.27 8.31
CA ASP A 229 12.09 -9.56 8.67
C ASP A 229 12.57 -10.89 8.08
N GLU A 230 11.74 -11.94 8.13
CA GLU A 230 12.01 -13.24 7.48
C GLU A 230 12.20 -13.08 5.97
N MET A 231 11.30 -12.33 5.29
CA MET A 231 11.37 -12.08 3.85
C MET A 231 12.63 -11.30 3.45
N ARG A 232 13.09 -10.38 4.31
CA ARG A 232 14.37 -9.68 4.10
C ARG A 232 15.55 -10.61 4.27
N ALA A 233 15.52 -11.47 5.30
CA ALA A 233 16.61 -12.38 5.63
C ALA A 233 16.83 -13.45 4.55
N ASP A 234 15.76 -13.97 3.94
CA ASP A 234 15.84 -15.02 2.91
C ASP A 234 15.85 -14.49 1.46
N GLY A 235 15.82 -13.17 1.28
CA GLY A 235 15.85 -12.52 -0.03
C GLY A 235 14.50 -12.48 -0.78
N THR A 236 13.42 -12.98 -0.18
CA THR A 236 12.08 -12.94 -0.82
C THR A 236 11.60 -11.51 -1.01
N PHE A 237 11.84 -10.64 -0.02
CA PHE A 237 11.50 -9.23 -0.14
C PHE A 237 12.19 -8.59 -1.36
N GLN A 238 13.49 -8.85 -1.54
CA GLN A 238 14.26 -8.32 -2.68
C GLN A 238 13.72 -8.82 -4.02
N LYS A 239 13.33 -10.10 -4.11
CA LYS A 239 12.72 -10.65 -5.34
C LYS A 239 11.40 -9.98 -5.70
N ILE A 240 10.53 -9.69 -4.69
CA ILE A 240 9.29 -8.95 -4.91
C ILE A 240 9.59 -7.52 -5.31
N TYR A 241 10.56 -6.88 -4.65
CA TYR A 241 11.00 -5.52 -4.99
C TYR A 241 11.51 -5.43 -6.44
N ASP A 242 12.39 -6.32 -6.84
CA ASP A 242 12.96 -6.34 -8.19
C ASP A 242 11.90 -6.61 -9.26
N LYS A 243 10.90 -7.43 -8.96
CA LYS A 243 9.76 -7.68 -9.87
C LYS A 243 9.02 -6.38 -10.23
N TRP A 244 8.87 -5.47 -9.28
CA TRP A 244 8.05 -4.27 -9.46
C TRP A 244 8.85 -3.00 -9.79
N PHE A 245 10.11 -2.95 -9.37
CA PHE A 245 10.96 -1.74 -9.45
C PHE A 245 12.31 -1.98 -10.13
N GLY A 246 12.70 -3.22 -10.42
CA GLY A 246 14.03 -3.57 -10.96
C GLY A 246 14.34 -2.94 -12.32
N ASP A 247 13.33 -2.74 -13.16
CA ASP A 247 13.46 -2.14 -14.49
C ASP A 247 13.25 -0.61 -14.50
N VAL A 248 12.94 0.00 -13.34
CA VAL A 248 12.69 1.44 -13.20
C VAL A 248 14.00 2.14 -12.76
N LYS A 249 14.97 2.21 -13.67
CA LYS A 249 16.18 3.02 -13.50
C LYS A 249 15.99 4.44 -14.00
#